data_a53b1ce75f7e4868957d0946b40d91f6
#
_entry.id   a53b1ce75f7e4868957d0946b40d91f6
#
_cell.length_a   1.000
_cell.length_b   1.000
_cell.length_c   1.000
_cell.angle_alpha   90.00
_cell.angle_beta   90.00
_cell.angle_gamma   90.00
#
_symmetry.space_group_name_H-M   'P 1'
#
loop_
_entity.id
_entity.type
_entity.pdbx_description
1 polymer ?
#
loop_
_entity_poly.entity_id
_entity_poly.type
_entity_poly.pdbx_seq_one_letter_code
_entity_poly.pdbx_strand_id
1 'polypeptide(L)'
;MLYVTTLDRTVTYTAQATLERATGPEGGLFVPMTLPQYDRKGLAAVLALPFWDCVASILNQFFPLRLQGSSLQGTEGVLPEPVYIRYKIAVAELWDRKTGSFQGLRSDLCDRLGSKLRSRGNWPFVAVDIALLFGLYGAACRSGWLRRGEPVQLAMASGEFTMPVAAWYARRMGLPLGDVICVCNENS
;
A
#
# COMPACT_ATOMS: atom_id res chain seq x y z
N MET A 1 4.48 15.73 4.93
CA MET A 1 3.91 15.66 3.57
C MET A 1 2.68 16.55 3.49
N LEU A 2 2.48 17.25 2.37
CA LEU A 2 1.27 18.02 2.09
C LEU A 2 0.41 17.28 1.06
N TYR A 3 -0.88 17.51 1.14
CA TYR A 3 -1.91 16.91 0.31
C TYR A 3 -2.74 17.99 -0.38
N VAL A 4 -3.28 17.66 -1.51
CA VAL A 4 -4.30 18.42 -2.24
C VAL A 4 -5.49 17.52 -2.49
N THR A 5 -6.56 18.03 -3.08
CA THR A 5 -7.66 17.15 -3.50
C THR A 5 -7.66 16.94 -5.02
N THR A 6 -8.39 15.95 -5.46
CA THR A 6 -8.57 15.68 -6.89
C THR A 6 -9.35 16.77 -7.61
N LEU A 7 -10.15 17.56 -6.89
CA LEU A 7 -10.98 18.63 -7.44
C LEU A 7 -10.36 20.01 -7.27
N ASP A 8 -9.57 20.23 -6.20
CA ASP A 8 -8.89 21.50 -5.96
C ASP A 8 -7.43 21.28 -5.57
N ARG A 9 -6.52 21.74 -6.39
CA ARG A 9 -5.08 21.66 -6.17
C ARG A 9 -4.46 22.95 -5.60
N THR A 10 -5.28 23.96 -5.35
CA THR A 10 -4.80 25.26 -4.83
C THR A 10 -4.74 25.27 -3.31
N VAL A 11 -5.59 24.47 -2.65
CA VAL A 11 -5.62 24.34 -1.19
C VAL A 11 -4.81 23.12 -0.75
N THR A 12 -3.95 23.33 0.24
CA THR A 12 -3.11 22.25 0.79
C THR A 12 -3.64 21.79 2.15
N TYR A 13 -3.49 20.51 2.41
CA TYR A 13 -3.94 19.85 3.63
C TYR A 13 -2.78 19.10 4.30
N THR A 14 -2.87 18.91 5.61
CA THR A 14 -1.91 18.12 6.38
C THR A 14 -2.22 16.62 6.26
N ALA A 15 -1.24 15.77 6.59
CA ALA A 15 -1.47 14.33 6.71
C ALA A 15 -2.58 13.99 7.72
N GLN A 16 -2.68 14.76 8.81
CA GLN A 16 -3.73 14.58 9.82
C GLN A 16 -5.13 14.75 9.23
N ALA A 17 -5.34 15.74 8.36
CA ALA A 17 -6.63 15.94 7.71
C ALA A 17 -7.07 14.72 6.89
N THR A 18 -6.12 14.01 6.24
CA THR A 18 -6.43 12.80 5.45
C THR A 18 -6.78 11.59 6.31
N LEU A 19 -6.37 11.58 7.59
CA LEU A 19 -6.75 10.53 8.55
C LEU A 19 -8.14 10.77 9.16
N GLU A 20 -8.57 12.03 9.22
CA GLU A 20 -9.83 12.43 9.85
C GLU A 20 -10.99 12.53 8.85
N ARG A 21 -10.68 12.87 7.59
CA ARG A 21 -11.70 13.13 6.55
C ARG A 21 -11.43 12.27 5.31
N ALA A 22 -12.49 11.74 4.73
CA ALA A 22 -12.39 10.98 3.48
C ALA A 22 -12.15 11.87 2.26
N THR A 23 -12.70 13.09 2.27
CA THR A 23 -12.67 14.05 1.17
C THR A 23 -12.38 15.46 1.66
N GLY A 24 -11.97 16.33 0.76
CA GLY A 24 -11.96 17.77 0.99
C GLY A 24 -13.39 18.35 1.08
N PRO A 25 -13.50 19.65 1.43
CA PRO A 25 -14.81 20.32 1.55
C PRO A 25 -15.63 20.29 0.27
N GLU A 26 -14.97 20.25 -0.89
CA GLU A 26 -15.56 20.22 -2.23
C GLU A 26 -15.87 18.80 -2.72
N GLY A 27 -15.63 17.77 -1.89
CA GLY A 27 -15.89 16.36 -2.22
C GLY A 27 -14.74 15.64 -2.93
N GLY A 28 -13.62 16.32 -3.25
CA GLY A 28 -12.44 15.73 -3.88
C GLY A 28 -11.69 14.78 -2.95
N LEU A 29 -11.14 13.70 -3.48
CA LEU A 29 -10.30 12.76 -2.72
C LEU A 29 -8.93 13.38 -2.44
N PHE A 30 -8.38 13.14 -1.25
CA PHE A 30 -7.03 13.55 -0.94
C PHE A 30 -5.99 12.74 -1.71
N VAL A 31 -5.00 13.46 -2.25
CA VAL A 31 -3.82 12.88 -2.92
C VAL A 31 -2.57 13.64 -2.47
N PRO A 32 -1.41 12.99 -2.38
CA PRO A 32 -0.17 13.67 -2.01
C PRO A 32 0.21 14.69 -3.08
N MET A 33 0.62 15.86 -2.66
CA MET A 33 1.11 16.93 -3.54
C MET A 33 2.40 16.51 -4.25
N THR A 34 3.27 15.82 -3.53
CA THR A 34 4.50 15.22 -4.04
C THR A 34 4.58 13.77 -3.64
N LEU A 35 5.07 12.92 -4.54
CA LEU A 35 5.20 11.50 -4.26
C LEU A 35 6.66 11.19 -3.88
N PRO A 36 6.92 10.48 -2.76
CA PRO A 36 8.25 10.01 -2.43
C PRO A 36 8.80 9.16 -3.58
N GLN A 37 10.04 9.41 -3.95
CA GLN A 37 10.71 8.63 -4.98
C GLN A 37 11.97 8.00 -4.42
N TYR A 38 12.18 6.73 -4.72
CA TYR A 38 13.36 5.99 -4.32
C TYR A 38 14.33 5.90 -5.50
N ASP A 39 15.57 6.31 -5.28
CA ASP A 39 16.68 5.92 -6.14
C ASP A 39 17.01 4.43 -5.92
N ARG A 40 17.89 3.89 -6.73
CA ARG A 40 18.29 2.47 -6.65
C ARG A 40 18.82 2.07 -5.26
N LYS A 41 19.56 2.96 -4.60
CA LYS A 41 20.16 2.70 -3.28
C LYS A 41 19.09 2.74 -2.17
N GLY A 42 18.25 3.76 -2.17
CA GLY A 42 17.14 3.89 -1.21
C GLY A 42 16.12 2.77 -1.35
N LEU A 43 15.77 2.39 -2.59
CA LEU A 43 14.90 1.25 -2.83
C LEU A 43 15.51 -0.05 -2.29
N ALA A 44 16.78 -0.32 -2.57
CA ALA A 44 17.46 -1.51 -2.06
C ALA A 44 17.49 -1.56 -0.53
N ALA A 45 17.67 -0.42 0.13
CA ALA A 45 17.68 -0.31 1.58
C ALA A 45 16.29 -0.62 2.19
N VAL A 46 15.22 -0.01 1.67
CA VAL A 46 13.88 -0.24 2.20
C VAL A 46 13.37 -1.66 1.95
N LEU A 47 13.68 -2.24 0.79
CA LEU A 47 13.30 -3.62 0.45
C LEU A 47 14.09 -4.69 1.22
N ALA A 48 15.23 -4.33 1.81
CA ALA A 48 16.00 -5.23 2.68
C ALA A 48 15.41 -5.38 4.09
N LEU A 49 14.56 -4.45 4.50
CA LEU A 49 13.92 -4.48 5.82
C LEU A 49 12.99 -5.69 5.98
N PRO A 50 12.80 -6.21 7.20
CA PRO A 50 11.72 -7.13 7.52
C PRO A 50 10.37 -6.59 7.03
N PHE A 51 9.41 -7.47 6.78
CA PHE A 51 8.13 -7.10 6.13
C PHE A 51 7.45 -5.90 6.80
N TRP A 52 7.21 -5.98 8.11
CA TRP A 52 6.51 -4.92 8.83
C TRP A 52 7.34 -3.65 9.01
N ASP A 53 8.65 -3.75 9.07
CA ASP A 53 9.54 -2.57 9.10
C ASP A 53 9.54 -1.86 7.74
N CYS A 54 9.49 -2.63 6.64
CA CYS A 54 9.30 -2.08 5.30
C CYS A 54 7.95 -1.35 5.18
N VAL A 55 6.86 -1.99 5.61
CA VAL A 55 5.52 -1.38 5.62
C VAL A 55 5.50 -0.11 6.45
N ALA A 56 6.04 -0.13 7.67
CA ALA A 56 6.14 1.05 8.54
C ALA A 56 6.97 2.17 7.90
N SER A 57 8.10 1.83 7.27
CA SER A 57 8.96 2.80 6.58
C SER A 57 8.23 3.52 5.46
N ILE A 58 7.45 2.80 4.65
CA ILE A 58 6.65 3.41 3.58
C ILE A 58 5.53 4.28 4.14
N LEU A 59 4.79 3.82 5.15
CA LEU A 59 3.71 4.58 5.78
C LEU A 59 4.24 5.88 6.42
N ASN A 60 5.43 5.86 7.01
CA ASN A 60 6.07 7.04 7.59
C ASN A 60 6.46 8.10 6.53
N GLN A 61 6.54 7.77 5.24
CA GLN A 61 6.70 8.76 4.17
C GLN A 61 5.44 9.59 3.98
N PHE A 62 4.29 8.98 4.19
CA PHE A 62 2.98 9.62 4.02
C PHE A 62 2.48 10.26 5.31
N PHE A 63 2.70 9.60 6.44
CA PHE A 63 2.19 10.03 7.74
C PHE A 63 3.35 10.19 8.74
N PRO A 64 3.54 11.37 9.39
CA PRO A 64 4.65 11.59 10.32
C PRO A 64 4.39 10.94 11.70
N LEU A 65 4.07 9.63 11.72
CA LEU A 65 3.64 8.90 12.91
C LEU A 65 4.78 8.17 13.63
N ARG A 66 5.97 8.09 13.01
CA ARG A 66 7.13 7.34 13.52
C ARG A 66 6.80 5.88 13.87
N LEU A 67 6.01 5.24 12.98
CA LEU A 67 5.64 3.84 13.12
C LEU A 67 6.88 2.96 13.13
N GLN A 68 6.84 1.92 13.95
CA GLN A 68 7.82 0.83 13.93
C GLN A 68 7.13 -0.45 13.45
N GLY A 69 7.88 -1.37 12.85
CA GLY A 69 7.32 -2.64 12.39
C GLY A 69 6.67 -3.42 13.53
N SER A 70 7.23 -3.34 14.73
CA SER A 70 6.65 -3.96 15.93
C SER A 70 5.24 -3.46 16.28
N SER A 71 4.92 -2.20 15.98
CA SER A 71 3.57 -1.65 16.21
C SER A 71 2.55 -2.16 15.19
N LEU A 72 3.01 -2.73 14.08
CA LEU A 72 2.17 -3.35 13.04
C LEU A 72 2.14 -4.87 13.15
N GLN A 73 3.05 -5.48 13.93
CA GLN A 73 3.02 -6.91 14.23
C GLN A 73 1.75 -7.26 15.01
N GLY A 74 1.21 -8.45 14.75
CA GLY A 74 -0.07 -8.87 15.34
C GLY A 74 -1.28 -8.52 14.48
N THR A 75 -1.08 -7.91 13.31
CA THR A 75 -2.08 -7.94 12.24
C THR A 75 -2.19 -9.40 11.79
N GLU A 76 -3.08 -10.14 12.44
CA GLU A 76 -3.27 -11.56 12.16
C GLU A 76 -3.75 -11.76 10.73
N GLY A 77 -3.11 -12.65 9.99
CA GLY A 77 -3.57 -13.09 8.68
C GLY A 77 -2.64 -12.78 7.53
N VAL A 78 -1.77 -11.78 7.62
CA VAL A 78 -0.79 -11.53 6.56
C VAL A 78 0.42 -12.43 6.73
N LEU A 79 0.64 -13.30 5.77
CA LEU A 79 1.92 -13.97 5.64
C LEU A 79 2.92 -12.97 5.05
N PRO A 80 4.03 -12.68 5.74
CA PRO A 80 5.04 -11.74 5.26
C PRO A 80 5.80 -12.26 4.01
N GLU A 81 5.49 -13.46 3.57
CA GLU A 81 6.06 -14.09 2.40
C GLU A 81 4.97 -14.58 1.46
N PRO A 82 5.05 -14.28 0.14
CA PRO A 82 4.13 -14.82 -0.83
C PRO A 82 4.18 -16.35 -0.87
N VAL A 83 3.03 -16.99 -0.99
CA VAL A 83 2.93 -18.42 -1.18
C VAL A 83 3.20 -18.76 -2.63
N TYR A 84 4.25 -19.55 -2.87
CA TYR A 84 4.65 -19.96 -4.22
C TYR A 84 3.81 -21.15 -4.67
N ILE A 85 3.14 -21.00 -5.81
CA ILE A 85 2.28 -22.06 -6.34
C ILE A 85 3.04 -22.89 -7.36
N ARG A 86 3.55 -22.25 -8.41
CA ARG A 86 4.11 -22.95 -9.55
C ARG A 86 4.95 -22.01 -10.42
N TYR A 87 6.11 -22.46 -10.90
CA TYR A 87 7.02 -21.66 -11.73
C TYR A 87 7.32 -20.27 -11.10
N LYS A 88 6.96 -19.21 -11.83
CA LYS A 88 7.12 -17.82 -11.38
C LYS A 88 5.78 -17.22 -10.89
N ILE A 89 4.86 -18.03 -10.39
CA ILE A 89 3.59 -17.57 -9.86
C ILE A 89 3.60 -17.71 -8.34
N ALA A 90 3.28 -16.61 -7.66
CA ALA A 90 3.10 -16.55 -6.22
C ALA A 90 1.77 -15.87 -5.88
N VAL A 91 1.16 -16.26 -4.77
CA VAL A 91 -0.04 -15.63 -4.22
C VAL A 91 0.32 -14.88 -2.95
N ALA A 92 -0.05 -13.63 -2.89
CA ALA A 92 0.01 -12.84 -1.67
C ALA A 92 -1.31 -13.01 -0.90
N GLU A 93 -1.25 -13.67 0.25
CA GLU A 93 -2.39 -13.87 1.12
C GLU A 93 -2.60 -12.62 2.00
N LEU A 94 -3.44 -11.72 1.51
CA LEU A 94 -3.74 -10.44 2.15
C LEU A 94 -5.14 -10.47 2.79
N TRP A 95 -5.34 -11.28 3.81
CA TRP A 95 -6.60 -11.27 4.57
C TRP A 95 -6.34 -11.28 6.07
N ASP A 96 -7.25 -10.67 6.81
CA ASP A 96 -7.30 -10.76 8.25
C ASP A 96 -7.96 -12.08 8.66
N ARG A 97 -7.33 -12.84 9.57
CA ARG A 97 -7.86 -14.12 10.06
C ARG A 97 -9.17 -13.99 10.82
N LYS A 98 -9.41 -12.85 11.46
CA LYS A 98 -10.65 -12.62 12.23
C LYS A 98 -11.84 -12.41 11.32
N THR A 99 -11.66 -11.60 10.28
CA THR A 99 -12.74 -11.25 9.34
C THR A 99 -12.70 -12.09 8.07
N GLY A 100 -11.60 -12.82 7.82
CA GLY A 100 -11.38 -13.56 6.57
C GLY A 100 -11.32 -12.67 5.34
N SER A 101 -11.03 -11.37 5.50
CA SER A 101 -11.12 -10.41 4.42
C SER A 101 -9.92 -9.48 4.32
N PHE A 102 -9.57 -9.09 3.10
CA PHE A 102 -8.58 -8.04 2.84
C PHE A 102 -9.03 -6.68 3.39
N GLN A 103 -10.33 -6.42 3.35
CA GLN A 103 -10.89 -5.19 3.91
C GLN A 103 -10.68 -5.09 5.43
N GLY A 104 -10.79 -6.20 6.15
CA GLY A 104 -10.50 -6.26 7.59
C GLY A 104 -9.06 -5.89 7.89
N LEU A 105 -8.11 -6.45 7.13
CA LEU A 105 -6.70 -6.11 7.24
C LEU A 105 -6.45 -4.61 7.02
N ARG A 106 -7.00 -4.05 5.96
CA ARG A 106 -6.88 -2.61 5.66
C ARG A 106 -7.42 -1.76 6.79
N SER A 107 -8.60 -2.12 7.32
CA SER A 107 -9.23 -1.38 8.42
C SER A 107 -8.36 -1.42 9.67
N ASP A 108 -7.82 -2.58 10.05
CA ASP A 108 -6.92 -2.70 11.20
C ASP A 108 -5.66 -1.83 11.03
N LEU A 109 -5.04 -1.86 9.86
CA LEU A 109 -3.89 -1.00 9.57
C LEU A 109 -4.24 0.48 9.59
N CYS A 110 -5.39 0.88 9.04
CA CYS A 110 -5.86 2.27 9.10
C CYS A 110 -6.15 2.70 10.55
N ASP A 111 -6.69 1.83 11.39
CA ASP A 111 -6.90 2.12 12.82
C ASP A 111 -5.57 2.38 13.54
N ARG A 112 -4.51 1.62 13.21
CA ARG A 112 -3.16 1.84 13.73
C ARG A 112 -2.52 3.15 13.26
N LEU A 113 -2.95 3.67 12.11
CA LEU A 113 -2.60 5.03 11.65
C LEU A 113 -3.37 6.12 12.40
N GLY A 114 -4.34 5.77 13.23
CA GLY A 114 -5.25 6.71 13.88
C GLY A 114 -6.41 7.18 13.01
N SER A 115 -6.63 6.54 11.86
CA SER A 115 -7.77 6.86 10.99
C SER A 115 -9.02 6.13 11.44
N LYS A 116 -10.11 6.87 11.57
CA LYS A 116 -11.45 6.32 11.85
C LYS A 116 -12.29 6.13 10.58
N LEU A 117 -11.70 6.37 9.42
CA LEU A 117 -12.38 6.27 8.14
C LEU A 117 -12.68 4.81 7.79
N ARG A 118 -13.89 4.57 7.33
CA ARG A 118 -14.34 3.22 6.91
C ARG A 118 -14.72 3.18 5.43
N SER A 119 -14.73 4.32 4.75
CA SER A 119 -15.05 4.38 3.33
C SER A 119 -13.83 3.94 2.49
N ARG A 120 -14.12 3.18 1.47
CA ARG A 120 -13.14 2.70 0.51
C ARG A 120 -12.68 3.86 -0.40
N GLY A 121 -11.47 3.78 -0.90
CA GLY A 121 -10.93 4.76 -1.85
C GLY A 121 -10.35 6.03 -1.24
N ASN A 122 -10.37 6.21 0.08
CA ASN A 122 -9.67 7.32 0.71
C ASN A 122 -8.16 7.09 0.81
N TRP A 123 -7.40 8.16 1.01
CA TRP A 123 -5.94 8.12 0.99
C TRP A 123 -5.29 7.15 1.97
N PRO A 124 -5.71 7.02 3.25
CA PRO A 124 -5.13 6.04 4.16
C PRO A 124 -5.15 4.60 3.62
N PHE A 125 -6.24 4.18 2.97
CA PHE A 125 -6.35 2.85 2.35
C PHE A 125 -5.37 2.68 1.18
N VAL A 126 -5.27 3.69 0.31
CA VAL A 126 -4.31 3.69 -0.80
C VAL A 126 -2.87 3.59 -0.26
N ALA A 127 -2.54 4.36 0.77
CA ALA A 127 -1.20 4.36 1.37
C ALA A 127 -0.86 3.00 2.02
N VAL A 128 -1.83 2.36 2.69
CA VAL A 128 -1.69 1.00 3.23
C VAL A 128 -1.42 0.01 2.12
N ASP A 129 -2.18 0.05 1.03
CA ASP A 129 -1.97 -0.85 -0.12
C ASP A 129 -0.60 -0.64 -0.77
N ILE A 130 -0.14 0.61 -0.92
CA ILE A 130 1.22 0.92 -1.39
C ILE A 130 2.25 0.24 -0.49
N ALA A 131 2.13 0.42 0.83
CA ALA A 131 3.08 -0.11 1.79
C ALA A 131 3.13 -1.64 1.77
N LEU A 132 1.97 -2.30 1.66
CA LEU A 132 1.88 -3.75 1.53
C LEU A 132 2.57 -4.25 0.25
N LEU A 133 2.42 -3.57 -0.88
CA LEU A 133 3.10 -3.92 -2.13
C LEU A 133 4.63 -3.85 -2.00
N PHE A 134 5.17 -2.83 -1.33
CA PHE A 134 6.60 -2.76 -1.03
C PHE A 134 7.05 -3.89 -0.11
N GLY A 135 6.29 -4.18 0.95
CA GLY A 135 6.56 -5.29 1.88
C GLY A 135 6.62 -6.63 1.17
N LEU A 136 5.63 -6.93 0.32
CA LEU A 136 5.53 -8.17 -0.46
C LEU A 136 6.67 -8.31 -1.47
N TYR A 137 6.98 -7.26 -2.22
CA TYR A 137 8.11 -7.27 -3.15
C TYR A 137 9.44 -7.51 -2.41
N GLY A 138 9.64 -6.83 -1.26
CA GLY A 138 10.80 -7.04 -0.41
C GLY A 138 10.89 -8.47 0.14
N ALA A 139 9.78 -9.05 0.56
CA ALA A 139 9.72 -10.44 1.02
C ALA A 139 10.10 -11.42 -0.10
N ALA A 140 9.56 -11.24 -1.31
CA ALA A 140 9.89 -12.05 -2.47
C ALA A 140 11.39 -11.96 -2.84
N CYS A 141 12.01 -10.79 -2.68
CA CYS A 141 13.45 -10.63 -2.87
C CYS A 141 14.27 -11.32 -1.78
N ARG A 142 13.84 -11.25 -0.51
CA ARG A 142 14.55 -11.86 0.62
C ARG A 142 14.48 -13.38 0.59
N SER A 143 13.37 -13.95 0.14
CA SER A 143 13.23 -15.40 -0.06
C SER A 143 14.02 -15.94 -1.27
N GLY A 144 14.60 -15.06 -2.08
CA GLY A 144 15.36 -15.44 -3.28
C GLY A 144 14.49 -15.80 -4.49
N TRP A 145 13.16 -15.69 -4.36
CA TRP A 145 12.24 -15.96 -5.47
C TRP A 145 12.34 -14.89 -6.57
N LEU A 146 12.61 -13.65 -6.18
CA LEU A 146 12.69 -12.52 -7.06
C LEU A 146 14.06 -11.85 -6.95
N ARG A 147 14.67 -11.51 -8.08
CA ARG A 147 15.89 -10.69 -8.08
C ARG A 147 15.52 -9.22 -7.83
N ARG A 148 16.33 -8.52 -7.06
CA ARG A 148 16.14 -7.08 -6.85
C ARG A 148 16.16 -6.33 -8.17
N GLY A 149 15.13 -5.54 -8.43
CA GLY A 149 14.96 -4.80 -9.67
C GLY A 149 14.29 -5.59 -10.80
N GLU A 150 14.02 -6.87 -10.63
CA GLU A 150 13.26 -7.67 -11.59
C GLU A 150 11.78 -7.22 -11.59
N PRO A 151 11.19 -6.87 -12.75
CA PRO A 151 9.81 -6.41 -12.79
C PRO A 151 8.83 -7.55 -12.50
N VAL A 152 7.81 -7.25 -11.69
CA VAL A 152 6.74 -8.19 -11.34
C VAL A 152 5.43 -7.73 -11.96
N GLN A 153 4.74 -8.63 -12.65
CA GLN A 153 3.36 -8.42 -13.06
C GLN A 153 2.42 -8.72 -11.89
N LEU A 154 1.41 -7.90 -11.71
CA LEU A 154 0.41 -8.07 -10.66
C LEU A 154 -0.92 -8.46 -11.31
N ALA A 155 -1.53 -9.54 -10.83
CA ALA A 155 -2.91 -9.89 -11.13
C ALA A 155 -3.75 -9.73 -9.86
N MET A 156 -4.82 -8.98 -9.94
CA MET A 156 -5.66 -8.68 -8.78
C MET A 156 -7.13 -8.58 -9.16
N ALA A 157 -8.00 -9.02 -8.24
CA ALA A 157 -9.43 -8.79 -8.39
C ALA A 157 -9.72 -7.30 -8.13
N SER A 158 -10.45 -6.66 -9.04
CA SER A 158 -10.72 -5.22 -9.01
C SER A 158 -12.18 -4.91 -8.71
N GLY A 159 -12.73 -5.47 -7.64
CA GLY A 159 -14.00 -5.01 -7.08
C GLY A 159 -13.95 -3.56 -6.60
N GLU A 160 -12.74 -3.06 -6.34
CA GLU A 160 -12.42 -1.69 -5.99
C GLU A 160 -11.10 -1.32 -6.66
N PHE A 161 -11.01 -0.17 -7.29
CA PHE A 161 -9.78 0.28 -7.95
C PHE A 161 -8.68 0.77 -6.98
N THR A 162 -8.83 0.62 -5.66
CA THR A 162 -7.84 1.10 -4.68
C THR A 162 -6.48 0.43 -4.87
N MET A 163 -6.46 -0.91 -4.98
CA MET A 163 -5.20 -1.66 -5.17
C MET A 163 -4.52 -1.37 -6.52
N PRO A 164 -5.21 -1.34 -7.67
CA PRO A 164 -4.62 -0.88 -8.93
C PRO A 164 -4.04 0.54 -8.87
N VAL A 165 -4.73 1.46 -8.20
CA VAL A 165 -4.24 2.83 -7.97
C VAL A 165 -3.00 2.80 -7.08
N ALA A 166 -2.98 2.01 -6.02
CA ALA A 166 -1.81 1.83 -5.17
C ALA A 166 -0.61 1.25 -5.93
N ALA A 167 -0.83 0.27 -6.81
CA ALA A 167 0.21 -0.29 -7.66
C ALA A 167 0.80 0.76 -8.62
N TRP A 168 -0.04 1.63 -9.19
CA TRP A 168 0.42 2.75 -9.99
C TRP A 168 1.29 3.72 -9.20
N TYR A 169 0.87 4.09 -7.97
CA TYR A 169 1.68 4.91 -7.07
C TYR A 169 3.00 4.23 -6.69
N ALA A 170 2.97 2.96 -6.29
CA ALA A 170 4.15 2.20 -5.93
C ALA A 170 5.18 2.14 -7.07
N ARG A 171 4.72 1.92 -8.31
CA ARG A 171 5.56 1.98 -9.52
C ARG A 171 6.20 3.36 -9.70
N ARG A 172 5.44 4.44 -9.51
CA ARG A 172 5.97 5.81 -9.60
C ARG A 172 6.94 6.15 -8.47
N MET A 173 6.84 5.48 -7.32
CA MET A 173 7.80 5.59 -6.23
C MET A 173 9.10 4.82 -6.50
N GLY A 174 9.16 4.01 -7.55
CA GLY A 174 10.33 3.26 -7.98
C GLY A 174 10.24 1.75 -7.74
N LEU A 175 9.12 1.22 -7.23
CA LEU A 175 8.95 -0.23 -7.10
C LEU A 175 8.90 -0.86 -8.50
N PRO A 176 9.69 -1.92 -8.79
CA PRO A 176 9.76 -2.53 -10.11
C PRO A 176 8.49 -3.36 -10.40
N LEU A 177 7.43 -2.68 -10.77
CA LEU A 177 6.17 -3.28 -11.19
C LEU A 177 6.03 -3.17 -12.71
N GLY A 178 5.71 -4.29 -13.36
CA GLY A 178 5.34 -4.37 -14.75
C GLY A 178 3.86 -4.06 -14.95
N ASP A 179 3.18 -4.92 -15.71
CA ASP A 179 1.76 -4.76 -15.98
C ASP A 179 0.90 -5.08 -14.75
N VAL A 180 -0.20 -4.36 -14.63
CA VAL A 180 -1.23 -4.58 -13.61
C VAL A 180 -2.46 -5.11 -14.32
N ILE A 181 -2.78 -6.38 -14.07
CA ILE A 181 -3.93 -7.07 -14.64
C ILE A 181 -5.08 -6.98 -13.64
N CYS A 182 -6.12 -6.25 -14.00
CA CYS A 182 -7.33 -6.13 -13.18
C CYS A 182 -8.36 -7.14 -13.68
N VAL A 183 -8.73 -8.07 -12.80
CA VAL A 183 -9.77 -9.05 -13.10
C VAL A 183 -11.10 -8.50 -12.60
N CYS A 184 -12.00 -8.20 -13.53
CA CYS A 184 -13.35 -7.70 -13.26
C CYS A 184 -14.38 -8.79 -13.53
N ASN A 185 -15.55 -8.71 -12.88
CA ASN A 185 -16.71 -9.48 -13.29
C ASN A 185 -17.45 -8.80 -14.45
N GLU A 186 -18.37 -9.52 -15.11
CA GLU A 186 -19.10 -9.02 -16.27
C GLU A 186 -19.99 -7.80 -15.99
N ASN A 187 -20.24 -7.49 -14.73
CA ASN A 187 -21.14 -6.40 -14.28
C ASN A 187 -20.38 -5.14 -13.83
N SER A 188 -19.11 -5.00 -14.14
CA SER A 188 -18.27 -3.85 -13.75
C SER A 188 -18.13 -2.82 -14.86
#